data_72538aed9d106623eef7b281ea56f4e5
#
_entry.id   72538aed9d106623eef7b281ea56f4e5
#
_cell.length_a   1.000
_cell.length_b   1.000
_cell.length_c   1.000
_cell.angle_alpha   90.00
_cell.angle_beta   90.00
_cell.angle_gamma   90.00
#
_symmetry.space_group_name_H-M   'P 1'
#
loop_
_entity.id
_entity.type
_entity.pdbx_description
1 polymer ?
#
loop_
_entity_poly.entity_id
_entity_poly.type
_entity_poly.pdbx_seq_one_letter_code
_entity_poly.pdbx_strand_id
1 'polypeptide(L)'
;MSYRIGSGVDFHQLQKGRDLWIGGVKIPFKKGALGHSDADVLLHAICDALLGALALGDIGIHFPNTSKEFKNIQSVILLQRTMDLVKQKGYSVVNIDSTICLQEPKLKQYTTEMRKIISSVTGVTENDVSIKATTTEEMGFIGKGKGIMAYATVLLQKV
;
A
#
# COMPACT_ATOMS: atom_id res chain seq x y z
N MET A 1 15.96 -17.39 15.69
CA MET A 1 14.88 -16.56 15.10
C MET A 1 15.08 -16.51 13.59
N SER A 2 14.01 -16.63 12.80
CA SER A 2 14.09 -16.54 11.34
C SER A 2 13.36 -15.26 10.90
N TYR A 3 14.06 -14.41 10.18
CA TYR A 3 13.51 -13.16 9.63
C TYR A 3 13.38 -13.28 8.11
N ARG A 4 12.43 -12.56 7.55
CA ARG A 4 12.26 -12.40 6.11
C ARG A 4 12.01 -10.93 5.78
N ILE A 5 12.63 -10.47 4.70
CA ILE A 5 12.41 -9.13 4.16
C ILE A 5 11.66 -9.26 2.83
N GLY A 6 10.75 -8.33 2.60
CA GLY A 6 10.07 -8.20 1.33
C GLY A 6 9.97 -6.75 0.90
N SER A 7 9.91 -6.53 -0.39
CA SER A 7 9.69 -5.22 -0.99
C SER A 7 8.54 -5.28 -1.99
N GLY A 8 7.79 -4.19 -2.09
CA GLY A 8 6.70 -4.04 -3.03
C GLY A 8 6.71 -2.67 -3.66
N VAL A 9 6.27 -2.58 -4.89
CA VAL A 9 6.13 -1.33 -5.62
C VAL A 9 4.81 -1.37 -6.40
N ASP A 10 4.08 -0.25 -6.37
CA ASP A 10 2.86 -0.13 -7.14
C ASP A 10 2.74 1.25 -7.80
N PHE A 11 2.05 1.31 -8.93
CA PHE A 11 1.84 2.50 -9.73
C PHE A 11 0.39 2.60 -10.15
N HIS A 12 -0.18 3.79 -10.07
CA HIS A 12 -1.51 4.07 -10.64
C HIS A 12 -1.52 5.36 -11.42
N GLN A 13 -2.27 5.36 -12.51
CA GLN A 13 -2.61 6.59 -13.24
C GLN A 13 -3.56 7.43 -12.39
N LEU A 14 -3.38 8.76 -12.39
CA LEU A 14 -4.30 9.71 -11.78
C LEU A 14 -5.29 10.23 -12.81
N GLN A 15 -6.57 10.20 -12.48
CA GLN A 15 -7.66 10.62 -13.35
C GLN A 15 -8.66 11.50 -12.59
N LYS A 16 -9.21 12.53 -13.28
CA LYS A 16 -10.30 13.35 -12.73
C LYS A 16 -11.56 12.51 -12.49
N GLY A 17 -12.33 12.87 -11.47
CA GLY A 17 -13.61 12.23 -11.17
C GLY A 17 -13.49 10.90 -10.43
N ARG A 18 -12.30 10.55 -9.95
CA ARG A 18 -12.07 9.40 -9.08
C ARG A 18 -11.64 9.87 -7.69
N ASP A 19 -12.03 9.10 -6.67
CA ASP A 19 -11.56 9.29 -5.30
C ASP A 19 -10.09 8.91 -5.16
N LEU A 20 -9.34 9.65 -4.35
CA LEU A 20 -7.96 9.35 -4.02
C LEU A 20 -7.89 8.66 -2.66
N TRP A 21 -7.59 7.36 -2.66
CA TRP A 21 -7.36 6.57 -1.47
C TRP A 21 -5.87 6.26 -1.32
N ILE A 22 -5.30 6.55 -0.16
CA ILE A 22 -3.89 6.26 0.17
C ILE A 22 -3.81 5.81 1.63
N GLY A 23 -3.25 4.63 1.88
CA GLY A 23 -3.09 4.09 3.23
C GLY A 23 -4.43 3.88 3.96
N GLY A 24 -5.51 3.63 3.24
CA GLY A 24 -6.86 3.48 3.75
C GLY A 24 -7.58 4.79 4.05
N VAL A 25 -6.97 5.94 3.74
CA VAL A 25 -7.53 7.28 3.96
C VAL A 25 -7.99 7.89 2.65
N LYS A 26 -9.21 8.42 2.63
CA LYS A 26 -9.72 9.20 1.49
C LYS A 26 -9.15 10.62 1.55
N ILE A 27 -8.36 10.97 0.56
CA ILE A 27 -7.68 12.26 0.45
C ILE A 27 -8.51 13.20 -0.42
N PRO A 28 -8.91 14.38 0.06
CA PRO A 28 -9.58 15.38 -0.77
C PRO A 28 -8.64 15.88 -1.88
N PHE A 29 -8.96 15.54 -3.12
CA PHE A 29 -8.21 15.97 -4.29
C PHE A 29 -9.05 15.88 -5.56
N LYS A 30 -8.70 16.67 -6.58
CA LYS A 30 -9.43 16.72 -7.86
C LYS A 30 -9.25 15.49 -8.76
N LYS A 31 -8.26 14.65 -8.46
CA LYS A 31 -7.96 13.40 -9.17
C LYS A 31 -7.86 12.26 -8.18
N GLY A 32 -8.16 11.05 -8.62
CA GLY A 32 -7.92 9.82 -7.88
C GLY A 32 -7.23 8.77 -8.72
N ALA A 33 -6.78 7.71 -8.09
CA ALA A 33 -6.08 6.62 -8.75
C ALA A 33 -7.04 5.75 -9.58
N LEU A 34 -6.63 5.37 -10.76
CA LEU A 34 -7.35 4.47 -11.64
C LEU A 34 -6.94 3.03 -11.37
N GLY A 35 -7.91 2.18 -11.05
CA GLY A 35 -7.69 0.75 -10.80
C GLY A 35 -9.01 -0.02 -10.66
N HIS A 36 -8.89 -1.34 -10.50
CA HIS A 36 -10.03 -2.25 -10.35
C HIS A 36 -10.67 -2.16 -8.94
N SER A 37 -9.84 -1.96 -7.91
CA SER A 37 -10.21 -1.70 -6.52
C SER A 37 -10.37 -0.18 -6.27
N ASP A 38 -10.22 0.27 -5.03
CA ASP A 38 -10.06 1.69 -4.69
C ASP A 38 -8.70 2.27 -5.13
N ALA A 39 -7.83 1.43 -5.71
CA ALA A 39 -6.52 1.77 -6.24
C ALA A 39 -5.57 2.46 -5.22
N ASP A 40 -5.63 2.01 -3.96
CA ASP A 40 -4.74 2.47 -2.89
C ASP A 40 -3.31 1.96 -3.12
N VAL A 41 -2.50 2.79 -3.74
CA VAL A 41 -1.14 2.45 -4.15
C VAL A 41 -0.24 2.05 -2.97
N LEU A 42 -0.44 2.64 -1.79
CA LEU A 42 0.36 2.33 -0.61
C LEU A 42 0.03 0.95 -0.04
N LEU A 43 -1.26 0.65 0.11
CA LEU A 43 -1.69 -0.65 0.62
C LEU A 43 -1.35 -1.78 -0.36
N HIS A 44 -1.42 -1.54 -1.67
CA HIS A 44 -0.98 -2.51 -2.69
C HIS A 44 0.52 -2.81 -2.59
N ALA A 45 1.36 -1.78 -2.46
CA ALA A 45 2.80 -1.96 -2.28
C ALA A 45 3.13 -2.73 -0.98
N ILE A 46 2.40 -2.47 0.12
CA ILE A 46 2.57 -3.20 1.38
C ILE A 46 2.14 -4.67 1.22
N CYS A 47 1.01 -4.93 0.57
CA CYS A 47 0.58 -6.31 0.28
C CYS A 47 1.64 -7.08 -0.51
N ASP A 48 2.18 -6.48 -1.58
CA ASP A 48 3.23 -7.11 -2.39
C ASP A 48 4.51 -7.36 -1.58
N ALA A 49 4.88 -6.42 -0.70
CA ALA A 49 6.02 -6.61 0.19
C ALA A 49 5.82 -7.79 1.15
N LEU A 50 4.64 -7.92 1.74
CA LEU A 50 4.28 -9.03 2.64
C LEU A 50 4.29 -10.39 1.91
N LEU A 51 3.66 -10.45 0.74
CA LEU A 51 3.62 -11.67 -0.09
C LEU A 51 5.02 -12.03 -0.58
N GLY A 52 5.79 -11.06 -1.06
CA GLY A 52 7.16 -11.26 -1.53
C GLY A 52 8.10 -11.77 -0.44
N ALA A 53 7.99 -11.27 0.80
CA ALA A 53 8.77 -11.77 1.94
C ALA A 53 8.61 -13.28 2.17
N LEU A 54 7.44 -13.82 1.83
CA LEU A 54 7.09 -15.24 2.00
C LEU A 54 7.16 -16.04 0.71
N ALA A 55 7.67 -15.46 -0.38
CA ALA A 55 7.73 -16.07 -1.72
C ALA A 55 6.35 -16.55 -2.22
N LEU A 56 5.30 -15.79 -1.93
CA LEU A 56 3.92 -16.08 -2.32
C LEU A 56 3.48 -15.37 -3.62
N GLY A 57 4.40 -14.69 -4.30
CA GLY A 57 4.12 -13.90 -5.50
C GLY A 57 3.61 -12.51 -5.16
N ASP A 58 2.61 -12.03 -5.87
CA ASP A 58 2.06 -10.69 -5.79
C ASP A 58 0.53 -10.67 -5.60
N ILE A 59 -0.03 -9.48 -5.42
CA ILE A 59 -1.48 -9.30 -5.24
C ILE A 59 -2.30 -9.77 -6.46
N GLY A 60 -1.73 -9.72 -7.66
CA GLY A 60 -2.43 -10.14 -8.88
C GLY A 60 -2.71 -11.65 -8.90
N ILE A 61 -1.85 -12.44 -8.26
CA ILE A 61 -2.06 -13.90 -8.11
C ILE A 61 -3.20 -14.18 -7.13
N HIS A 62 -3.24 -13.48 -5.99
CA HIS A 62 -4.21 -13.72 -4.92
C HIS A 62 -5.54 -13.00 -5.12
N PHE A 63 -5.51 -11.84 -5.77
CA PHE A 63 -6.67 -10.95 -5.97
C PHE A 63 -6.76 -10.49 -7.43
N PRO A 64 -7.05 -11.40 -8.37
CA PRO A 64 -6.99 -11.09 -9.79
C PRO A 64 -8.02 -10.06 -10.21
N ASN A 65 -7.63 -9.09 -11.04
CA ASN A 65 -8.48 -8.05 -11.61
C ASN A 65 -9.63 -8.59 -12.48
N THR A 66 -9.55 -9.84 -12.88
CA THR A 66 -10.62 -10.53 -13.64
C THR A 66 -11.78 -10.99 -12.77
N SER A 67 -11.58 -11.07 -11.46
CA SER A 67 -12.62 -11.49 -10.51
C SER A 67 -13.56 -10.33 -10.17
N LYS A 68 -14.86 -10.57 -10.29
CA LYS A 68 -15.91 -9.61 -9.88
C LYS A 68 -15.90 -9.36 -8.37
N GLU A 69 -15.39 -10.31 -7.57
CA GLU A 69 -15.28 -10.21 -6.12
C GLU A 69 -14.46 -9.00 -5.67
N PHE A 70 -13.40 -8.68 -6.43
CA PHE A 70 -12.48 -7.60 -6.06
C PHE A 70 -12.77 -6.26 -6.74
N LYS A 71 -13.85 -6.20 -7.54
CA LYS A 71 -14.25 -4.95 -8.18
C LYS A 71 -14.71 -3.94 -7.13
N ASN A 72 -14.09 -2.76 -7.12
CA ASN A 72 -14.33 -1.67 -6.18
C ASN A 72 -14.11 -2.05 -4.69
N ILE A 73 -13.35 -3.13 -4.43
CA ILE A 73 -13.01 -3.53 -3.06
C ILE A 73 -12.11 -2.48 -2.41
N GLN A 74 -12.28 -2.28 -1.11
CA GLN A 74 -11.36 -1.46 -0.31
C GLN A 74 -10.05 -2.22 -0.11
N SER A 75 -8.92 -1.59 -0.40
CA SER A 75 -7.59 -2.22 -0.29
C SER A 75 -7.21 -2.56 1.16
N VAL A 76 -7.86 -1.95 2.15
CA VAL A 76 -7.75 -2.39 3.56
C VAL A 76 -8.17 -3.85 3.73
N ILE A 77 -9.21 -4.30 3.00
CA ILE A 77 -9.65 -5.71 3.02
C ILE A 77 -8.61 -6.61 2.34
N LEU A 78 -7.98 -6.15 1.26
CA LEU A 78 -6.87 -6.87 0.63
C LEU A 78 -5.69 -7.04 1.59
N LEU A 79 -5.35 -5.99 2.35
CA LEU A 79 -4.31 -6.04 3.37
C LEU A 79 -4.68 -7.02 4.49
N GLN A 80 -5.93 -7.03 4.97
CA GLN A 80 -6.40 -8.00 5.96
C GLN A 80 -6.24 -9.44 5.47
N ARG A 81 -6.70 -9.75 4.24
CA ARG A 81 -6.53 -11.09 3.63
C ARG A 81 -5.06 -11.46 3.43
N THR A 82 -4.23 -10.51 3.07
CA THR A 82 -2.77 -10.72 2.98
C THR A 82 -2.18 -11.06 4.34
N MET A 83 -2.60 -10.37 5.40
CA MET A 83 -2.17 -10.68 6.77
C MET A 83 -2.63 -12.06 7.25
N ASP A 84 -3.78 -12.53 6.80
CA ASP A 84 -4.21 -13.91 7.10
C ASP A 84 -3.26 -14.93 6.49
N LEU A 85 -2.79 -14.72 5.25
CA LEU A 85 -1.76 -15.54 4.61
C LEU A 85 -0.43 -15.50 5.38
N VAL A 86 0.00 -14.32 5.85
CA VAL A 86 1.21 -14.16 6.66
C VAL A 86 1.12 -14.99 7.94
N LYS A 87 -0.01 -14.91 8.65
CA LYS A 87 -0.27 -15.67 9.88
C LYS A 87 -0.32 -17.17 9.62
N GLN A 88 -0.98 -17.62 8.55
CA GLN A 88 -1.03 -19.03 8.16
C GLN A 88 0.36 -19.62 7.89
N LYS A 89 1.31 -18.80 7.42
CA LYS A 89 2.72 -19.21 7.23
C LYS A 89 3.54 -19.18 8.53
N GLY A 90 2.96 -18.80 9.66
CA GLY A 90 3.62 -18.72 10.96
C GLY A 90 4.56 -17.52 11.10
N TYR A 91 4.20 -16.39 10.49
CA TYR A 91 4.97 -15.15 10.57
C TYR A 91 4.13 -13.99 11.12
N SER A 92 4.82 -13.01 11.70
CA SER A 92 4.27 -11.73 12.11
C SER A 92 5.11 -10.59 11.53
N VAL A 93 4.51 -9.42 11.40
CA VAL A 93 5.22 -8.21 10.96
C VAL A 93 6.03 -7.67 12.12
N VAL A 94 7.27 -7.23 11.85
CA VAL A 94 8.13 -6.50 12.80
C VAL A 94 8.00 -5.00 12.58
N ASN A 95 8.21 -4.56 11.34
CA ASN A 95 8.04 -3.16 10.94
C ASN A 95 7.77 -3.03 9.45
N ILE A 96 7.27 -1.86 9.08
CA ILE A 96 6.97 -1.46 7.70
C ILE A 96 7.61 -0.10 7.45
N ASP A 97 8.38 0.02 6.39
CA ASP A 97 8.87 1.30 5.86
C ASP A 97 8.33 1.54 4.45
N SER A 98 7.86 2.74 4.18
CA SER A 98 7.26 3.05 2.89
C SER A 98 7.55 4.48 2.42
N THR A 99 7.47 4.67 1.10
CA THR A 99 7.62 5.96 0.46
C THR A 99 6.56 6.11 -0.64
N ILE A 100 5.85 7.23 -0.63
CA ILE A 100 4.87 7.60 -1.64
C ILE A 100 5.47 8.71 -2.49
N CYS A 101 5.50 8.51 -3.82
CA CYS A 101 5.91 9.52 -4.79
C CYS A 101 4.67 10.14 -5.42
N LEU A 102 4.40 11.40 -5.11
CA LEU A 102 3.21 12.13 -5.53
C LEU A 102 3.51 13.63 -5.60
N GLN A 103 3.21 14.28 -6.71
CA GLN A 103 3.46 15.72 -6.85
C GLN A 103 2.50 16.55 -5.97
N GLU A 104 1.21 16.22 -6.03
CA GLU A 104 0.13 16.83 -5.25
C GLU A 104 -0.98 15.78 -4.97
N PRO A 105 -1.72 15.93 -3.85
CA PRO A 105 -1.60 16.91 -2.77
C PRO A 105 -0.49 16.57 -1.77
N LYS A 106 -0.18 17.49 -0.85
CA LYS A 106 0.72 17.21 0.28
C LYS A 106 0.07 16.21 1.25
N LEU A 107 0.81 15.16 1.62
CA LEU A 107 0.28 14.05 2.41
C LEU A 107 0.57 14.14 3.91
N LYS A 108 1.44 15.06 4.35
CA LYS A 108 1.92 15.15 5.74
C LYS A 108 0.80 15.09 6.79
N GLN A 109 -0.31 15.77 6.56
CA GLN A 109 -1.43 15.82 7.50
C GLN A 109 -2.23 14.51 7.62
N TYR A 110 -2.08 13.59 6.67
CA TYR A 110 -2.81 12.32 6.62
C TYR A 110 -2.00 11.13 7.12
N THR A 111 -0.68 11.28 7.26
CA THR A 111 0.22 10.15 7.57
C THR A 111 -0.07 9.50 8.93
N THR A 112 -0.50 10.27 9.92
CA THR A 112 -0.86 9.73 11.24
C THR A 112 -2.07 8.79 11.13
N GLU A 113 -3.11 9.17 10.39
CA GLU A 113 -4.29 8.33 10.20
C GLU A 113 -3.97 7.07 9.37
N MET A 114 -3.16 7.21 8.32
CA MET A 114 -2.68 6.06 7.55
C MET A 114 -1.93 5.07 8.43
N ARG A 115 -1.02 5.54 9.30
CA ARG A 115 -0.27 4.70 10.24
C ARG A 115 -1.19 3.94 11.18
N LYS A 116 -2.22 4.60 11.73
CA LYS A 116 -3.23 3.96 12.59
C LYS A 116 -3.94 2.82 11.88
N ILE A 117 -4.40 3.04 10.65
CA ILE A 117 -5.10 2.02 9.87
C ILE A 117 -4.17 0.84 9.59
N ILE A 118 -2.96 1.10 9.07
CA ILE A 118 -2.00 0.05 8.73
C ILE A 118 -1.59 -0.75 9.97
N SER A 119 -1.27 -0.08 11.08
CA SER A 119 -0.87 -0.75 12.33
C SER A 119 -1.98 -1.62 12.89
N SER A 120 -3.24 -1.15 12.84
CA SER A 120 -4.39 -1.92 13.33
C SER A 120 -4.60 -3.23 12.55
N VAL A 121 -4.34 -3.22 11.23
CA VAL A 121 -4.50 -4.41 10.37
C VAL A 121 -3.31 -5.36 10.49
N THR A 122 -2.09 -4.82 10.54
CA THR A 122 -0.85 -5.62 10.54
C THR A 122 -0.44 -6.12 11.93
N GLY A 123 -1.04 -5.56 12.99
CA GLY A 123 -0.79 -6.00 14.36
C GLY A 123 0.50 -5.44 14.97
N VAL A 124 1.12 -4.44 14.35
CA VAL A 124 2.27 -3.71 14.89
C VAL A 124 1.84 -2.42 15.58
N THR A 125 2.74 -1.73 16.26
CA THR A 125 2.44 -0.40 16.80
C THR A 125 2.57 0.68 15.72
N GLU A 126 1.97 1.85 15.92
CA GLU A 126 2.11 2.97 15.00
C GLU A 126 3.58 3.40 14.82
N ASN A 127 4.44 3.15 15.81
CA ASN A 127 5.86 3.47 15.74
C ASN A 127 6.65 2.51 14.84
N ASP A 128 6.09 1.35 14.52
CA ASP A 128 6.69 0.36 13.62
C ASP A 128 6.25 0.57 12.15
N VAL A 129 5.42 1.59 11.88
CA VAL A 129 4.97 1.97 10.54
C VAL A 129 5.54 3.33 10.16
N SER A 130 6.43 3.33 9.18
CA SER A 130 7.01 4.56 8.60
C SER A 130 6.36 4.86 7.25
N ILE A 131 5.87 6.09 7.09
CA ILE A 131 5.32 6.60 5.83
C ILE A 131 6.03 7.91 5.49
N LYS A 132 6.76 7.90 4.40
CA LYS A 132 7.44 9.07 3.81
C LYS A 132 6.74 9.45 2.52
N ALA A 133 6.71 10.72 2.20
CA ALA A 133 6.18 11.22 0.93
C ALA A 133 7.20 12.16 0.29
N THR A 134 7.36 12.03 -1.01
CA THR A 134 8.24 12.89 -1.81
C THR A 134 7.56 13.26 -3.12
N THR A 135 7.99 14.37 -3.70
CA THR A 135 7.70 14.70 -5.10
C THR A 135 8.79 14.11 -5.99
N THR A 136 8.65 14.23 -7.29
CA THR A 136 9.73 13.96 -8.26
C THR A 136 10.31 15.25 -8.84
N GLU A 137 10.21 16.37 -8.10
CA GLU A 137 10.71 17.67 -8.53
C GLU A 137 10.22 18.04 -9.95
N GLU A 138 8.90 17.87 -10.18
CA GLU A 138 8.23 18.12 -11.46
C GLU A 138 8.68 17.23 -12.63
N MET A 139 9.54 16.23 -12.38
CA MET A 139 10.04 15.31 -13.39
C MET A 139 9.09 14.15 -13.66
N GLY A 140 9.04 13.71 -14.90
CA GLY A 140 8.34 12.51 -15.33
C GLY A 140 6.81 12.59 -15.17
N PHE A 141 6.15 11.45 -15.22
CA PHE A 141 4.68 11.36 -15.16
C PHE A 141 4.13 11.72 -13.76
N ILE A 142 4.87 11.44 -12.69
CA ILE A 142 4.49 11.82 -11.32
C ILE A 142 4.56 13.34 -11.18
N GLY A 143 5.68 13.94 -11.58
CA GLY A 143 5.88 15.38 -11.50
C GLY A 143 4.88 16.19 -12.33
N LYS A 144 4.34 15.59 -13.39
CA LYS A 144 3.27 16.17 -14.22
C LYS A 144 1.85 15.86 -13.70
N GLY A 145 1.72 15.23 -12.54
CA GLY A 145 0.42 14.89 -11.93
C GLY A 145 -0.39 13.89 -12.73
N LYS A 146 0.27 12.99 -13.48
CA LYS A 146 -0.37 11.95 -14.28
C LYS A 146 -0.42 10.60 -13.58
N GLY A 147 0.37 10.41 -12.52
CA GLY A 147 0.44 9.16 -11.80
C GLY A 147 0.93 9.32 -10.37
N ILE A 148 0.82 8.25 -9.63
CA ILE A 148 1.29 8.06 -8.27
C ILE A 148 2.04 6.74 -8.18
N MET A 149 3.04 6.67 -7.31
CA MET A 149 3.80 5.46 -7.02
C MET A 149 3.95 5.31 -5.51
N ALA A 150 3.95 4.08 -5.03
CA ALA A 150 4.40 3.75 -3.68
C ALA A 150 5.42 2.61 -3.71
N TYR A 151 6.33 2.68 -2.77
CA TYR A 151 7.30 1.64 -2.47
C TYR A 151 7.18 1.26 -1.00
N ALA A 152 7.22 -0.03 -0.68
CA ALA A 152 7.18 -0.52 0.68
C ALA A 152 8.24 -1.61 0.91
N THR A 153 8.77 -1.64 2.11
CA THR A 153 9.63 -2.71 2.61
C THR A 153 9.08 -3.19 3.94
N VAL A 154 9.04 -4.49 4.14
CA VAL A 154 8.57 -5.11 5.37
C VAL A 154 9.61 -6.05 5.93
N LEU A 155 9.70 -6.11 7.25
CA LEU A 155 10.44 -7.15 7.96
C LEU A 155 9.42 -8.05 8.67
N LEU A 156 9.52 -9.35 8.43
CA LEU A 156 8.74 -10.39 9.09
C LEU A 156 9.62 -11.21 10.02
N GLN A 157 9.04 -11.72 11.10
CA GLN A 157 9.67 -12.70 11.97
C GLN A 157 8.80 -13.95 12.08
N LYS A 158 9.44 -15.10 12.19
CA LYS A 158 8.75 -16.36 12.45
C LYS A 158 8.25 -16.36 13.89
N VAL A 159 6.98 -16.69 14.07
CA VAL A 159 6.31 -16.84 15.39
C VAL A 159 6.48 -18.26 15.90
#